data_c7b55fe6ff02936a65307389ba70d113
#
_entry.id   c7b55fe6ff02936a65307389ba70d113
#
_cell.length_a   1.000
_cell.length_b   1.000
_cell.length_c   1.000
_cell.angle_alpha   90.00
_cell.angle_beta   90.00
_cell.angle_gamma   90.00
#
_symmetry.space_group_name_H-M   'P 1'
#
loop_
_entity.id
_entity.type
_entity.pdbx_description
1 polymer ?
#
loop_
_entity_poly.entity_id
_entity_poly.type
_entity_poly.pdbx_seq_one_letter_code
_entity_poly.pdbx_strand_id
1 'polypeptide(L)'
;SLCYPIRLAYEYWKVTGDTSVFDDKWIKAVTSILQTFKEQQRKNGLGPYSFMRKTERASDTMLNGGYGHPVKPVGLIASAFRPSDDATTFLFLVPSNFFAVTSLKKAAEILEKVNGEKQLAEQCKDLAKEVSDALKKYAVYKHPKYGKIYAFEVDGFGNQLLMDDANVPSLLAMAYLGDVDIKDPCLLYTSPSP
;
A
#
# COMPACT_ATOMS: atom_id res chain seq x y z
N SER A 1 -8.27 -1.78 -5.86
CA SER A 1 -7.49 -1.67 -4.64
C SER A 1 -8.37 -1.65 -3.41
N LEU A 2 -7.99 -2.40 -2.38
CA LEU A 2 -8.73 -2.52 -1.10
C LEU A 2 -8.74 -1.23 -0.28
N CYS A 3 -7.87 -0.29 -0.58
CA CYS A 3 -7.79 1.00 0.11
C CYS A 3 -8.88 2.00 -0.30
N TYR A 4 -9.33 1.97 -1.55
CA TYR A 4 -10.28 2.97 -2.06
C TYR A 4 -11.62 3.00 -1.32
N PRO A 5 -12.27 1.86 -1.01
CA PRO A 5 -13.51 1.89 -0.24
C PRO A 5 -13.35 2.56 1.13
N ILE A 6 -12.22 2.31 1.82
CA ILE A 6 -11.93 2.92 3.13
C ILE A 6 -11.80 4.44 2.99
N ARG A 7 -11.02 4.90 2.00
CA ARG A 7 -10.78 6.32 1.79
C ARG A 7 -12.06 7.05 1.38
N LEU A 8 -12.83 6.48 0.45
CA LEU A 8 -14.11 7.05 0.02
C LEU A 8 -15.09 7.19 1.19
N ALA A 9 -15.25 6.13 1.98
CA ALA A 9 -16.15 6.14 3.13
C ALA A 9 -15.69 7.15 4.20
N TYR A 10 -14.38 7.25 4.43
CA TYR A 10 -13.82 8.22 5.37
C TYR A 10 -14.10 9.67 4.93
N GLU A 11 -13.81 10.02 3.68
CA GLU A 11 -14.05 11.38 3.15
C GLU A 11 -15.55 11.71 3.12
N TYR A 12 -16.39 10.75 2.72
CA TYR A 12 -17.85 10.90 2.77
C TYR A 12 -18.32 11.26 4.20
N TRP A 13 -17.88 10.49 5.19
CA TRP A 13 -18.20 10.77 6.59
C TRP A 13 -17.71 12.15 7.05
N LYS A 14 -16.49 12.51 6.71
CA LYS A 14 -15.93 13.83 7.11
C LYS A 14 -16.69 15.01 6.51
N VAL A 15 -17.22 14.86 5.31
CA VAL A 15 -17.95 15.93 4.60
C VAL A 15 -19.41 15.97 5.04
N THR A 16 -20.06 14.81 5.18
CA THR A 16 -21.52 14.73 5.40
C THR A 16 -21.91 14.57 6.87
N GLY A 17 -21.01 14.03 7.70
CA GLY A 17 -21.33 13.59 9.06
C GLY A 17 -22.17 12.29 9.11
N ASP A 18 -22.57 11.75 7.96
CA ASP A 18 -23.40 10.54 7.89
C ASP A 18 -22.59 9.30 8.25
N THR A 19 -23.07 8.56 9.25
CA THR A 19 -22.46 7.32 9.75
C THR A 19 -23.23 6.06 9.34
N SER A 20 -24.33 6.19 8.62
CA SER A 20 -25.24 5.09 8.28
C SER A 20 -24.59 3.97 7.46
N VAL A 21 -23.51 4.29 6.74
CA VAL A 21 -22.76 3.34 5.91
C VAL A 21 -21.82 2.43 6.71
N PHE A 22 -21.58 2.74 8.00
CA PHE A 22 -20.64 1.99 8.86
C PHE A 22 -21.36 0.91 9.68
N ASP A 23 -22.02 0.01 8.99
CA ASP A 23 -22.77 -1.11 9.55
C ASP A 23 -21.89 -2.37 9.79
N ASP A 24 -22.50 -3.49 10.15
CA ASP A 24 -21.81 -4.77 10.33
C ASP A 24 -21.11 -5.25 9.06
N LYS A 25 -21.58 -4.88 7.86
CA LYS A 25 -20.94 -5.24 6.60
C LYS A 25 -19.66 -4.45 6.41
N TRP A 26 -19.65 -3.19 6.81
CA TRP A 26 -18.45 -2.37 6.87
C TRP A 26 -17.38 -3.00 7.78
N ILE A 27 -17.75 -3.39 9.01
CA ILE A 27 -16.83 -4.02 9.97
C ILE A 27 -16.25 -5.31 9.37
N LYS A 28 -17.08 -6.15 8.77
CA LYS A 28 -16.64 -7.37 8.08
C LYS A 28 -15.70 -7.08 6.90
N ALA A 29 -15.99 -6.04 6.11
CA ALA A 29 -15.15 -5.63 5.00
C ALA A 29 -13.76 -5.18 5.47
N VAL A 30 -13.68 -4.33 6.50
CA VAL A 30 -12.41 -3.89 7.09
C VAL A 30 -11.63 -5.07 7.67
N THR A 31 -12.31 -5.99 8.36
CA THR A 31 -11.69 -7.21 8.88
C THR A 31 -11.06 -8.04 7.76
N SER A 32 -11.77 -8.23 6.65
CA SER A 32 -11.27 -8.97 5.49
C SER A 32 -10.09 -8.27 4.81
N ILE A 33 -10.14 -6.93 4.70
CA ILE A 33 -9.04 -6.12 4.17
C ILE A 33 -7.79 -6.27 5.04
N LEU A 34 -7.94 -6.15 6.35
CA LEU A 34 -6.86 -6.29 7.31
C LEU A 34 -6.21 -7.68 7.22
N GLN A 35 -7.03 -8.73 7.14
CA GLN A 35 -6.56 -10.10 6.98
C GLN A 35 -5.78 -10.26 5.67
N THR A 36 -6.31 -9.78 4.55
CA THR A 36 -5.65 -9.84 3.25
C THR A 36 -4.30 -9.10 3.28
N PHE A 37 -4.21 -7.95 3.91
CA PHE A 37 -2.94 -7.23 4.04
C PHE A 37 -1.90 -8.03 4.84
N LYS A 38 -2.32 -8.64 5.97
CA LYS A 38 -1.44 -9.51 6.77
C LYS A 38 -0.94 -10.73 5.98
N GLU A 39 -1.81 -11.37 5.21
CA GLU A 39 -1.45 -12.49 4.33
C GLU A 39 -0.46 -12.07 3.25
N GLN A 40 -0.68 -10.89 2.64
CA GLN A 40 0.20 -10.34 1.61
C GLN A 40 1.52 -9.75 2.14
N GLN A 41 1.72 -9.67 3.44
CA GLN A 41 3.06 -9.46 4.01
C GLN A 41 3.96 -10.70 3.82
N ARG A 42 3.39 -11.85 3.49
CA ARG A 42 4.08 -13.11 3.18
C ARG A 42 4.99 -13.63 4.28
N LYS A 43 4.73 -13.27 5.52
CA LYS A 43 5.50 -13.74 6.70
C LYS A 43 5.38 -15.25 6.92
N ASN A 44 4.22 -15.83 6.60
CA ASN A 44 3.88 -17.23 6.82
C ASN A 44 3.73 -18.03 5.50
N GLY A 45 4.36 -17.57 4.42
CA GLY A 45 4.29 -18.19 3.09
C GLY A 45 3.77 -17.24 2.02
N LEU A 46 3.46 -17.78 0.83
CA LEU A 46 3.10 -17.00 -0.34
C LEU A 46 1.70 -16.35 -0.27
N GLY A 47 0.88 -16.78 0.70
CA GLY A 47 -0.51 -16.34 0.84
C GLY A 47 -1.47 -17.07 -0.11
N PRO A 48 -2.78 -16.84 0.03
CA PRO A 48 -3.81 -17.57 -0.74
C PRO A 48 -4.05 -17.00 -2.14
N TYR A 49 -3.49 -15.83 -2.46
CA TYR A 49 -3.77 -15.12 -3.72
C TYR A 49 -2.67 -15.34 -4.74
N SER A 50 -3.04 -15.88 -5.89
CA SER A 50 -2.19 -16.02 -7.06
C SER A 50 -2.97 -15.56 -8.29
N PHE A 51 -2.26 -15.11 -9.32
CA PHE A 51 -2.89 -14.72 -10.58
C PHE A 51 -2.02 -15.14 -11.76
N MET A 52 -2.58 -15.96 -12.63
CA MET A 52 -1.99 -16.27 -13.93
C MET A 52 -3.07 -16.28 -15.01
N ARG A 53 -2.70 -15.77 -16.17
CA ARG A 53 -3.50 -15.92 -17.40
C ARG A 53 -2.62 -16.22 -18.60
N LYS A 54 -3.16 -16.85 -19.61
CA LYS A 54 -2.48 -17.01 -20.90
C LYS A 54 -2.47 -15.65 -21.60
N THR A 55 -1.30 -15.15 -21.91
CA THR A 55 -1.10 -13.85 -22.56
C THR A 55 0.20 -13.82 -23.34
N GLU A 56 0.29 -12.95 -24.33
CA GLU A 56 1.52 -12.69 -25.11
C GLU A 56 2.43 -11.67 -24.43
N ARG A 57 1.91 -10.92 -23.45
CA ARG A 57 2.66 -9.89 -22.72
C ARG A 57 3.01 -10.37 -21.33
N ALA A 58 4.31 -10.42 -21.02
CA ALA A 58 4.78 -10.82 -19.69
C ALA A 58 4.26 -9.92 -18.55
N SER A 59 4.00 -8.63 -18.83
CA SER A 59 3.46 -7.69 -17.86
C SER A 59 1.98 -7.93 -17.52
N ASP A 60 1.27 -8.75 -18.29
CA ASP A 60 -0.16 -9.00 -18.07
C ASP A 60 -0.44 -10.18 -17.14
N THR A 61 0.56 -10.82 -16.60
CA THR A 61 0.44 -12.01 -15.74
C THR A 61 1.55 -12.06 -14.71
N MET A 62 1.32 -12.78 -13.61
CA MET A 62 2.34 -13.00 -12.60
C MET A 62 3.17 -14.24 -12.92
N LEU A 63 4.48 -14.14 -12.74
CA LEU A 63 5.41 -15.26 -12.86
C LEU A 63 5.33 -16.20 -11.66
N ASN A 64 6.12 -17.30 -11.68
CA ASN A 64 6.30 -18.22 -10.58
C ASN A 64 4.97 -18.76 -10.02
N GLY A 65 4.15 -19.33 -10.89
CA GLY A 65 2.86 -19.91 -10.50
C GLY A 65 1.82 -18.89 -10.05
N GLY A 66 1.96 -17.63 -10.50
CA GLY A 66 1.02 -16.57 -10.17
C GLY A 66 1.37 -15.78 -8.91
N TYR A 67 2.51 -16.07 -8.27
CA TYR A 67 2.93 -15.42 -7.04
C TYR A 67 3.95 -14.28 -7.25
N GLY A 68 4.49 -14.14 -8.45
CA GLY A 68 5.50 -13.15 -8.80
C GLY A 68 6.91 -13.50 -8.30
N HIS A 69 7.81 -12.54 -8.37
CA HIS A 69 9.19 -12.72 -7.90
C HIS A 69 9.25 -12.90 -6.38
N PRO A 70 10.25 -13.63 -5.87
CA PRO A 70 10.46 -13.79 -4.44
C PRO A 70 10.63 -12.46 -3.73
N VAL A 71 10.11 -12.37 -2.51
CA VAL A 71 10.31 -11.24 -1.60
C VAL A 71 10.84 -11.72 -0.26
N LYS A 72 11.62 -10.88 0.40
CA LYS A 72 11.96 -11.05 1.81
C LYS A 72 10.85 -10.40 2.64
N PRO A 73 10.14 -11.15 3.49
CA PRO A 73 9.12 -10.58 4.36
C PRO A 73 9.75 -9.57 5.35
N VAL A 74 9.50 -8.29 5.13
CA VAL A 74 10.07 -7.18 5.92
C VAL A 74 9.01 -6.29 6.53
N GLY A 75 7.74 -6.72 6.49
CA GLY A 75 6.61 -5.96 7.00
C GLY A 75 5.86 -5.16 5.94
N LEU A 76 6.35 -5.10 4.69
CA LEU A 76 5.64 -4.50 3.56
C LEU A 76 4.59 -5.46 2.99
N ILE A 77 3.59 -4.90 2.32
CA ILE A 77 2.47 -5.62 1.70
C ILE A 77 2.76 -5.80 0.21
N ALA A 78 2.69 -7.03 -0.27
CA ALA A 78 2.91 -7.36 -1.67
C ALA A 78 1.71 -6.96 -2.54
N SER A 79 1.99 -6.42 -3.72
CA SER A 79 1.04 -6.11 -4.79
C SER A 79 1.41 -6.88 -6.05
N ALA A 80 0.44 -7.56 -6.65
CA ALA A 80 0.66 -8.29 -7.89
C ALA A 80 0.82 -7.35 -9.09
N PHE A 81 0.01 -6.29 -9.12
CA PHE A 81 -0.05 -5.35 -10.23
C PHE A 81 0.13 -3.91 -9.76
N ARG A 82 0.64 -3.09 -10.66
CA ARG A 82 0.68 -1.63 -10.58
C ARG A 82 -0.71 -1.04 -10.84
N PRO A 83 -0.94 0.25 -10.55
CA PRO A 83 -2.17 0.93 -10.96
C PRO A 83 -2.41 0.95 -12.47
N SER A 84 -1.36 0.81 -13.29
CA SER A 84 -1.39 0.68 -14.76
C SER A 84 -1.80 -0.70 -15.27
N ASP A 85 -2.11 -1.64 -14.37
CA ASP A 85 -2.38 -3.05 -14.65
C ASP A 85 -1.16 -3.85 -15.15
N ASP A 86 0.03 -3.29 -15.12
CA ASP A 86 1.27 -4.04 -15.34
C ASP A 86 1.69 -4.82 -14.08
N ALA A 87 2.18 -6.03 -14.26
CA ALA A 87 2.72 -6.83 -13.17
C ALA A 87 3.93 -6.14 -12.52
N THR A 88 3.98 -6.14 -11.20
CA THR A 88 5.12 -5.63 -10.44
C THR A 88 6.37 -6.47 -10.71
N THR A 89 7.51 -5.81 -10.85
CA THR A 89 8.83 -6.47 -10.90
C THR A 89 9.25 -6.89 -9.50
N PHE A 90 9.24 -5.96 -8.56
CA PHE A 90 9.42 -6.22 -7.14
C PHE A 90 8.11 -5.98 -6.42
N LEU A 91 7.60 -6.99 -5.70
CA LEU A 91 6.21 -7.02 -5.25
C LEU A 91 5.86 -5.98 -4.20
N PHE A 92 6.81 -5.39 -3.52
CA PHE A 92 6.51 -4.33 -2.57
C PHE A 92 6.45 -2.98 -3.30
N LEU A 93 5.28 -2.67 -3.85
CA LEU A 93 4.98 -1.40 -4.50
C LEU A 93 4.91 -0.29 -3.44
N VAL A 94 5.89 0.60 -3.43
CA VAL A 94 6.10 1.59 -2.36
C VAL A 94 4.92 2.56 -2.22
N PRO A 95 4.43 3.24 -3.29
CA PRO A 95 3.31 4.15 -3.13
C PRO A 95 2.04 3.46 -2.65
N SER A 96 1.79 2.20 -3.06
CA SER A 96 0.65 1.43 -2.55
C SER A 96 0.79 1.08 -1.07
N ASN A 97 2.00 0.87 -0.57
CA ASN A 97 2.24 0.65 0.86
C ASN A 97 2.01 1.93 1.68
N PHE A 98 2.43 3.10 1.21
CA PHE A 98 2.06 4.39 1.83
C PHE A 98 0.55 4.60 1.84
N PHE A 99 -0.10 4.31 0.71
CA PHE A 99 -1.55 4.39 0.57
C PHE A 99 -2.30 3.45 1.54
N ALA A 100 -1.76 2.26 1.79
CA ALA A 100 -2.29 1.33 2.78
C ALA A 100 -2.14 1.85 4.21
N VAL A 101 -0.99 2.43 4.57
CA VAL A 101 -0.76 3.03 5.90
C VAL A 101 -1.80 4.09 6.23
N THR A 102 -2.01 5.04 5.31
CA THR A 102 -2.99 6.12 5.50
C THR A 102 -4.42 5.58 5.55
N SER A 103 -4.74 4.59 4.71
CA SER A 103 -6.06 3.97 4.69
C SER A 103 -6.36 3.19 5.98
N LEU A 104 -5.38 2.48 6.53
CA LEU A 104 -5.52 1.77 7.81
C LEU A 104 -5.72 2.73 8.98
N LYS A 105 -5.06 3.89 8.99
CA LYS A 105 -5.29 4.95 9.99
C LYS A 105 -6.70 5.52 9.90
N LYS A 106 -7.20 5.76 8.69
CA LYS A 106 -8.59 6.21 8.45
C LYS A 106 -9.61 5.15 8.90
N ALA A 107 -9.38 3.87 8.60
CA ALA A 107 -10.23 2.78 9.07
C ALA A 107 -10.24 2.70 10.59
N ALA A 108 -9.09 2.80 11.25
CA ALA A 108 -9.00 2.80 12.71
C ALA A 108 -9.80 3.94 13.34
N GLU A 109 -9.75 5.14 12.77
CA GLU A 109 -10.53 6.29 13.26
C GLU A 109 -12.03 6.05 13.15
N ILE A 110 -12.52 5.49 12.04
CA ILE A 110 -13.94 5.13 11.88
C ILE A 110 -14.34 4.07 12.91
N LEU A 111 -13.56 3.00 13.01
CA LEU A 111 -13.83 1.90 13.93
C LEU A 111 -13.91 2.36 15.39
N GLU A 112 -13.04 3.28 15.81
CA GLU A 112 -13.05 3.82 17.17
C GLU A 112 -14.22 4.78 17.42
N LYS A 113 -14.41 5.75 16.52
CA LYS A 113 -15.32 6.87 16.77
C LYS A 113 -16.76 6.56 16.41
N VAL A 114 -16.99 5.68 15.44
CA VAL A 114 -18.34 5.36 14.93
C VAL A 114 -18.81 4.00 15.43
N ASN A 115 -18.00 2.96 15.25
CA ASN A 115 -18.40 1.59 15.55
C ASN A 115 -18.12 1.17 17.01
N GLY A 116 -17.19 1.83 17.70
CA GLY A 116 -16.75 1.39 19.03
C GLY A 116 -15.89 0.13 19.04
N GLU A 117 -15.40 -0.31 17.87
CA GLU A 117 -14.60 -1.51 17.63
C GLU A 117 -13.11 -1.29 17.96
N LYS A 118 -12.82 -1.06 19.23
CA LYS A 118 -11.47 -0.67 19.71
C LYS A 118 -10.40 -1.70 19.36
N GLN A 119 -10.70 -2.99 19.49
CA GLN A 119 -9.73 -4.04 19.22
C GLN A 119 -9.35 -4.11 17.74
N LEU A 120 -10.32 -4.00 16.85
CA LEU A 120 -10.07 -4.00 15.40
C LEU A 120 -9.35 -2.71 14.98
N ALA A 121 -9.71 -1.57 15.56
CA ALA A 121 -9.02 -0.31 15.34
C ALA A 121 -7.54 -0.38 15.73
N GLU A 122 -7.24 -1.00 16.88
CA GLU A 122 -5.84 -1.18 17.32
C GLU A 122 -5.06 -2.08 16.35
N GLN A 123 -5.65 -3.17 15.89
CA GLN A 123 -5.04 -4.01 14.86
C GLN A 123 -4.72 -3.25 13.56
N CYS A 124 -5.59 -2.33 13.15
CA CYS A 124 -5.34 -1.46 11.99
C CYS A 124 -4.15 -0.51 12.25
N LYS A 125 -4.08 0.07 13.45
CA LYS A 125 -2.98 0.96 13.85
C LYS A 125 -1.64 0.21 13.93
N ASP A 126 -1.64 -0.98 14.51
CA ASP A 126 -0.44 -1.82 14.61
C ASP A 126 0.12 -2.17 13.23
N LEU A 127 -0.76 -2.61 12.31
CA LEU A 127 -0.33 -2.89 10.95
C LEU A 127 0.14 -1.63 10.22
N ALA A 128 -0.56 -0.51 10.38
CA ALA A 128 -0.14 0.76 9.79
C ALA A 128 1.24 1.20 10.29
N LYS A 129 1.50 1.02 11.59
CA LYS A 129 2.81 1.30 12.20
C LYS A 129 3.90 0.38 11.65
N GLU A 130 3.64 -0.92 11.60
CA GLU A 130 4.60 -1.90 11.07
C GLU A 130 4.99 -1.58 9.62
N VAL A 131 3.99 -1.36 8.74
CA VAL A 131 4.24 -1.01 7.34
C VAL A 131 4.98 0.32 7.22
N SER A 132 4.62 1.34 8.02
CA SER A 132 5.29 2.64 8.04
C SER A 132 6.77 2.52 8.45
N ASP A 133 7.07 1.71 9.47
CA ASP A 133 8.44 1.49 9.91
C ASP A 133 9.26 0.71 8.86
N ALA A 134 8.64 -0.24 8.18
CA ALA A 134 9.24 -0.96 7.06
C ALA A 134 9.52 -0.03 5.86
N LEU A 135 8.60 0.88 5.52
CA LEU A 135 8.80 1.87 4.46
C LEU A 135 10.01 2.77 4.74
N LYS A 136 10.16 3.29 5.97
CA LYS A 136 11.32 4.10 6.36
C LYS A 136 12.64 3.38 6.14
N LYS A 137 12.65 2.06 6.33
CA LYS A 137 13.86 1.24 6.26
C LYS A 137 14.17 0.73 4.85
N TYR A 138 13.17 0.37 4.08
CA TYR A 138 13.34 -0.38 2.82
C TYR A 138 12.94 0.39 1.57
N ALA A 139 12.11 1.44 1.68
CA ALA A 139 11.61 2.18 0.52
C ALA A 139 12.55 3.30 0.06
N VAL A 140 13.56 3.66 0.86
CA VAL A 140 14.46 4.78 0.58
C VAL A 140 15.73 4.28 -0.09
N TYR A 141 16.04 4.85 -1.25
CA TYR A 141 17.26 4.64 -2.01
C TYR A 141 18.20 5.83 -1.89
N LYS A 142 19.50 5.58 -1.69
CA LYS A 142 20.53 6.64 -1.69
C LYS A 142 21.06 6.84 -3.11
N HIS A 143 20.43 7.75 -3.84
CA HIS A 143 20.84 8.07 -5.20
C HIS A 143 22.15 8.89 -5.21
N PRO A 144 23.14 8.57 -6.10
CA PRO A 144 24.45 9.24 -6.10
C PRO A 144 24.38 10.76 -6.30
N LYS A 145 23.41 11.24 -7.09
CA LYS A 145 23.25 12.66 -7.44
C LYS A 145 22.22 13.37 -6.56
N TYR A 146 21.11 12.70 -6.22
CA TYR A 146 19.93 13.34 -5.59
C TYR A 146 19.80 13.04 -4.10
N GLY A 147 20.70 12.25 -3.51
CA GLY A 147 20.62 11.87 -2.11
C GLY A 147 19.53 10.83 -1.85
N LYS A 148 18.77 10.98 -0.78
CA LYS A 148 17.70 10.04 -0.42
C LYS A 148 16.45 10.29 -1.25
N ILE A 149 16.01 9.28 -1.99
CA ILE A 149 14.78 9.29 -2.79
C ILE A 149 13.95 8.04 -2.48
N TYR A 150 12.67 8.04 -2.81
CA TYR A 150 11.85 6.83 -2.74
C TYR A 150 12.08 5.95 -3.97
N ALA A 151 12.21 4.65 -3.74
CA ALA A 151 12.06 3.66 -4.80
C ALA A 151 10.58 3.47 -5.13
N PHE A 152 10.27 3.06 -6.35
CA PHE A 152 8.90 2.71 -6.75
C PHE A 152 8.51 1.29 -6.30
N GLU A 153 9.40 0.34 -6.50
CA GLU A 153 9.24 -1.04 -6.04
C GLU A 153 10.50 -1.52 -5.32
N VAL A 154 10.31 -2.39 -4.32
CA VAL A 154 11.40 -3.06 -3.59
C VAL A 154 11.03 -4.51 -3.31
N ASP A 155 12.03 -5.37 -3.04
CA ASP A 155 11.83 -6.80 -2.75
C ASP A 155 12.19 -7.21 -1.31
N GLY A 156 12.76 -6.30 -0.53
CA GLY A 156 13.24 -6.56 0.82
C GLY A 156 14.63 -7.22 0.89
N PHE A 157 15.18 -7.70 -0.23
CA PHE A 157 16.55 -8.22 -0.32
C PHE A 157 17.59 -7.12 -0.62
N GLY A 158 17.13 -5.93 -0.98
CA GLY A 158 17.98 -4.80 -1.31
C GLY A 158 17.90 -4.36 -2.77
N ASN A 159 17.07 -5.01 -3.59
CA ASN A 159 16.82 -4.58 -4.96
C ASN A 159 15.70 -3.52 -4.99
N GLN A 160 15.85 -2.56 -5.91
CA GLN A 160 14.93 -1.44 -6.09
C GLN A 160 14.69 -1.17 -7.55
N LEU A 161 13.49 -0.72 -7.87
CA LEU A 161 13.12 -0.18 -9.17
C LEU A 161 12.85 1.32 -9.01
N LEU A 162 13.61 2.12 -9.78
CA LEU A 162 13.49 3.57 -9.81
C LEU A 162 12.69 3.98 -11.03
N MET A 163 11.43 4.19 -10.85
CA MET A 163 10.48 4.69 -11.85
C MET A 163 9.27 5.31 -11.12
N ASP A 164 8.27 5.72 -11.82
CA ASP A 164 6.93 6.00 -11.30
C ASP A 164 5.87 5.57 -12.31
N ASP A 165 4.62 5.51 -11.88
CA ASP A 165 3.44 5.23 -12.69
C ASP A 165 2.61 6.52 -12.84
N ALA A 166 2.00 6.72 -13.99
CA ALA A 166 1.07 7.83 -14.22
C ALA A 166 -0.26 7.64 -13.47
N ASN A 167 -0.60 6.41 -13.11
CA ASN A 167 -1.84 6.06 -12.41
C ASN A 167 -1.63 6.06 -10.89
N VAL A 168 -2.69 6.40 -10.15
CA VAL A 168 -2.69 6.54 -8.69
C VAL A 168 -3.02 5.20 -8.01
N PRO A 169 -2.30 4.82 -6.92
CA PRO A 169 -1.26 5.55 -6.21
C PRO A 169 0.11 5.51 -6.91
N SER A 170 0.79 6.64 -6.95
CA SER A 170 2.13 6.84 -7.52
C SER A 170 3.00 7.63 -6.54
N LEU A 171 4.32 7.65 -6.76
CA LEU A 171 5.22 8.45 -5.93
C LEU A 171 4.86 9.94 -6.01
N LEU A 172 4.59 10.43 -7.22
CA LEU A 172 4.21 11.83 -7.46
C LEU A 172 2.89 12.21 -6.76
N ALA A 173 1.95 11.27 -6.64
CA ALA A 173 0.65 11.52 -6.02
C ALA A 173 0.65 11.43 -4.48
N MET A 174 1.72 10.95 -3.83
CA MET A 174 1.72 10.67 -2.40
C MET A 174 1.37 11.89 -1.53
N ALA A 175 1.86 13.07 -1.86
CA ALA A 175 1.52 14.28 -1.12
C ALA A 175 0.05 14.68 -1.31
N TYR A 176 -0.47 14.60 -2.52
CA TYR A 176 -1.89 14.86 -2.83
C TYR A 176 -2.82 13.90 -2.11
N LEU A 177 -2.41 12.64 -1.98
CA LEU A 177 -3.17 11.60 -1.27
C LEU A 177 -3.07 11.70 0.25
N GLY A 178 -2.23 12.59 0.78
CA GLY A 178 -1.98 12.74 2.21
C GLY A 178 -1.15 11.59 2.80
N ASP A 179 -0.39 10.90 1.97
CA ASP A 179 0.43 9.75 2.38
C ASP A 179 1.77 10.19 2.94
N VAL A 180 2.32 11.30 2.46
CA VAL A 180 3.54 11.97 2.96
C VAL A 180 3.33 13.48 2.96
N ASP A 181 4.14 14.21 3.74
CA ASP A 181 4.18 15.66 3.69
C ASP A 181 4.76 16.13 2.35
N ILE A 182 4.19 17.18 1.75
CA ILE A 182 4.71 17.76 0.49
C ILE A 182 6.15 18.29 0.64
N LYS A 183 6.60 18.55 1.86
CA LYS A 183 7.96 18.98 2.19
C LYS A 183 8.89 17.81 2.53
N ASP A 184 8.41 16.55 2.39
CA ASP A 184 9.25 15.37 2.63
C ASP A 184 10.50 15.42 1.73
N PRO A 185 11.72 15.40 2.31
CA PRO A 185 12.94 15.52 1.52
C PRO A 185 13.13 14.40 0.50
N CYS A 186 12.68 13.18 0.83
CA CYS A 186 12.79 12.06 -0.11
C CYS A 186 11.83 12.25 -1.29
N LEU A 187 10.63 12.79 -1.04
CA LEU A 187 9.66 13.07 -2.10
C LEU A 187 10.14 14.17 -3.06
N LEU A 188 10.67 15.26 -2.52
CA LEU A 188 11.13 16.40 -3.32
C LEU A 188 12.20 16.04 -4.34
N TYR A 189 13.06 15.06 -4.02
CA TYR A 189 14.10 14.58 -4.93
C TYR A 189 13.71 13.34 -5.72
N THR A 190 12.61 12.67 -5.38
CA THR A 190 12.08 11.52 -6.11
C THR A 190 11.46 11.93 -7.44
N SER A 191 10.77 13.06 -7.44
CA SER A 191 10.19 13.66 -8.64
C SER A 191 10.89 15.00 -8.88
N PRO A 192 11.88 15.08 -9.78
CA PRO A 192 12.50 16.34 -10.11
C PRO A 192 11.42 17.27 -10.66
N SER A 193 11.14 18.34 -9.92
CA SER A 193 10.35 19.46 -10.43
C SER A 193 10.97 19.98 -11.72
N PRO A 194 10.16 20.32 -12.73
CA PRO A 194 10.69 20.96 -13.93
C PRO A 194 11.39 22.27 -13.62
#